data_2d13c882d3f5984a7c2ba2abaa7fad23
#
_entry.id   2d13c882d3f5984a7c2ba2abaa7fad23
#
_cell.length_a   1.000
_cell.length_b   1.000
_cell.length_c   1.000
_cell.angle_alpha   90.00
_cell.angle_beta   90.00
_cell.angle_gamma   90.00
#
_symmetry.space_group_name_H-M   'P 1'
#
loop_
_entity.id
_entity.type
_entity.pdbx_description
1 polymer ?
#
loop_
_entity_poly.entity_id
_entity_poly.type
_entity_poly.pdbx_seq_one_letter_code
_entity_poly.pdbx_strand_id
1 'polypeptide(L)'
;MKKHKKYICNNCDKTGHDSKSCPDPVTSWGIILVKFDNLGHLNIAHDKNTKLTNITEVKLEDALDINKASILIDRIQFLLISRKHSLGFIEFMMGRYSLMNMDHLSFLIRQMLPTEIKNIRDNINNFDKLWSGLWGKHHARYNNEYHNSKKLFEKINDVRSVDITLEFLLDNIVPSPIYKNPEYGFPKGRKNKGERGKECAIREFQEESGFDIEDIKIIEEVEPIIENLTGTNGIRYRHIYYLAELVSDKEIPLIKTEHQIYEIGSVNFYTFNDTQHHIRPYHIEKKNIVTKLFFYYMEKLMNLGKT
;
A
#
# COMPACT_ATOMS: atom_id res chain seq x y z
N MET A 1 7.86 46.14 -2.47
CA MET A 1 8.11 44.90 -3.19
C MET A 1 7.66 43.74 -2.31
N LYS A 2 6.57 43.05 -2.62
CA LYS A 2 6.12 41.85 -1.91
C LYS A 2 7.12 40.74 -2.23
N LYS A 3 7.88 40.25 -1.26
CA LYS A 3 8.70 39.05 -1.39
C LYS A 3 7.76 37.88 -1.71
N HIS A 4 7.74 37.42 -2.95
CA HIS A 4 7.10 36.17 -3.30
C HIS A 4 7.78 35.05 -2.49
N LYS A 5 7.09 34.53 -1.47
CA LYS A 5 7.51 33.28 -0.82
C LYS A 5 7.60 32.23 -1.91
N LYS A 6 8.80 31.75 -2.23
CA LYS A 6 8.98 30.60 -3.11
C LYS A 6 8.32 29.41 -2.44
N TYR A 7 7.13 29.04 -2.90
CA TYR A 7 6.48 27.80 -2.47
C TYR A 7 7.27 26.64 -3.06
N ILE A 8 7.71 25.73 -2.19
CA ILE A 8 8.32 24.46 -2.58
C ILE A 8 7.21 23.40 -2.54
N CYS A 9 7.04 22.70 -3.63
CA CYS A 9 6.06 21.61 -3.73
C CYS A 9 6.51 20.42 -2.88
N ASN A 10 5.68 20.00 -1.90
CA ASN A 10 6.00 18.85 -1.05
C ASN A 10 6.04 17.52 -1.83
N ASN A 11 5.42 17.47 -3.02
CA ASN A 11 5.42 16.26 -3.84
C ASN A 11 6.73 16.06 -4.62
N CYS A 12 7.26 17.12 -5.24
CA CYS A 12 8.39 17.01 -6.18
C CYS A 12 9.60 17.89 -5.82
N ASP A 13 9.55 18.63 -4.72
CA ASP A 13 10.58 19.58 -4.23
C ASP A 13 10.91 20.74 -5.20
N LYS A 14 10.16 20.90 -6.29
CA LYS A 14 10.29 22.02 -7.23
C LYS A 14 9.54 23.25 -6.72
N THR A 15 9.99 24.42 -7.14
CA THR A 15 9.32 25.69 -6.81
C THR A 15 8.27 26.08 -7.85
N GLY A 16 7.31 26.94 -7.46
CA GLY A 16 6.36 27.56 -8.40
C GLY A 16 4.96 26.96 -8.41
N HIS A 17 4.72 25.86 -7.70
CA HIS A 17 3.40 25.25 -7.55
C HIS A 17 3.29 24.55 -6.17
N ASP A 18 2.07 24.20 -5.77
CA ASP A 18 1.80 23.37 -4.60
C ASP A 18 1.62 21.89 -4.98
N SER A 19 1.45 21.01 -3.98
CA SER A 19 1.28 19.58 -4.22
C SER A 19 -0.03 19.23 -4.94
N LYS A 20 -1.06 20.10 -4.86
CA LYS A 20 -2.36 19.86 -5.51
C LYS A 20 -2.31 20.12 -7.01
N SER A 21 -1.47 21.07 -7.42
CA SER A 21 -1.24 21.45 -8.82
C SER A 21 0.04 20.86 -9.41
N CYS A 22 0.63 19.87 -8.72
CA CYS A 22 1.87 19.24 -9.16
C CYS A 22 1.67 18.42 -10.44
N PRO A 23 2.47 18.63 -11.50
CA PRO A 23 2.38 17.85 -12.73
C PRO A 23 3.02 16.45 -12.60
N ASP A 24 3.91 16.27 -11.60
CA ASP A 24 4.56 14.99 -11.36
C ASP A 24 3.59 14.00 -10.70
N PRO A 25 3.78 12.67 -10.85
CA PRO A 25 2.97 11.68 -10.17
C PRO A 25 2.88 11.94 -8.66
N VAL A 26 1.75 11.62 -8.05
CA VAL A 26 1.60 11.68 -6.59
C VAL A 26 2.58 10.71 -5.96
N THR A 27 3.57 11.23 -5.23
CA THR A 27 4.70 10.44 -4.76
C THR A 27 4.56 10.10 -3.27
N SER A 28 4.80 8.84 -2.94
CA SER A 28 4.91 8.31 -1.57
C SER A 28 6.27 7.66 -1.38
N TRP A 29 6.76 7.69 -0.14
CA TRP A 29 8.03 7.07 0.26
C TRP A 29 7.77 6.02 1.32
N GLY A 30 8.49 4.89 1.26
CA GLY A 30 8.31 3.79 2.19
C GLY A 30 9.53 2.91 2.31
N ILE A 31 9.38 1.84 3.07
CA ILE A 31 10.42 0.84 3.29
C ILE A 31 9.87 -0.53 2.93
N ILE A 32 10.67 -1.32 2.20
CA ILE A 32 10.47 -2.74 2.03
C ILE A 32 11.38 -3.44 3.02
N LEU A 33 10.79 -4.03 4.05
CA LEU A 33 11.51 -4.76 5.07
C LEU A 33 11.53 -6.25 4.74
N VAL A 34 12.74 -6.83 4.75
CA VAL A 34 12.99 -8.26 4.57
C VAL A 34 13.48 -8.86 5.87
N LYS A 35 12.96 -10.04 6.19
CA LYS A 35 13.36 -10.88 7.31
C LYS A 35 13.88 -12.22 6.78
N PHE A 36 14.91 -12.74 7.43
CA PHE A 36 15.43 -14.08 7.18
C PHE A 36 15.01 -15.01 8.33
N ASP A 37 13.93 -15.74 8.13
CA ASP A 37 13.34 -16.58 9.18
C ASP A 37 14.24 -17.75 9.52
N ASN A 38 14.54 -17.95 10.83
CA ASN A 38 15.38 -19.02 11.35
C ASN A 38 16.79 -19.14 10.71
N LEU A 39 17.32 -18.05 10.16
CA LEU A 39 18.70 -18.00 9.66
C LEU A 39 19.63 -17.16 10.56
N GLY A 40 19.09 -16.60 11.64
CA GLY A 40 19.80 -15.67 12.52
C GLY A 40 20.05 -14.32 11.84
N HIS A 41 20.88 -13.49 12.47
CA HIS A 41 21.30 -12.23 11.88
C HIS A 41 22.39 -12.48 10.84
N LEU A 42 22.03 -12.37 9.58
CA LEU A 42 22.96 -12.55 8.47
C LEU A 42 23.66 -11.23 8.16
N ASN A 43 24.97 -11.29 7.99
CA ASN A 43 25.73 -10.17 7.45
C ASN A 43 25.86 -10.34 5.93
N ILE A 44 24.83 -9.93 5.20
CA ILE A 44 24.80 -10.03 3.75
C ILE A 44 25.60 -8.86 3.16
N ALA A 45 26.56 -9.18 2.29
CA ALA A 45 27.30 -8.18 1.55
C ALA A 45 26.47 -7.69 0.34
N HIS A 46 26.31 -6.38 0.24
CA HIS A 46 25.61 -5.74 -0.86
C HIS A 46 26.61 -4.97 -1.74
N ASP A 47 26.41 -5.04 -3.06
CA ASP A 47 27.24 -4.31 -3.99
C ASP A 47 26.76 -2.87 -4.13
N LYS A 48 27.68 -1.92 -4.15
CA LYS A 48 27.34 -0.49 -4.28
C LYS A 48 26.60 -0.19 -5.58
N ASN A 49 25.58 0.67 -5.48
CA ASN A 49 24.74 1.11 -6.60
C ASN A 49 23.98 -0.05 -7.27
N THR A 50 23.59 -1.05 -6.49
CA THR A 50 22.74 -2.14 -7.00
C THR A 50 21.39 -1.62 -7.47
N LYS A 51 21.08 -1.87 -8.75
CA LYS A 51 19.77 -1.55 -9.36
C LYS A 51 18.97 -2.82 -9.54
N LEU A 52 17.90 -2.96 -8.82
CA LEU A 52 17.01 -4.11 -8.99
C LEU A 52 16.35 -4.19 -10.37
N THR A 53 16.31 -3.08 -11.12
CA THR A 53 15.85 -3.06 -12.52
C THR A 53 16.70 -3.95 -13.43
N ASN A 54 17.96 -4.16 -13.07
CA ASN A 54 18.91 -4.96 -13.85
C ASN A 54 18.86 -6.46 -13.51
N ILE A 55 18.09 -6.85 -12.49
CA ILE A 55 17.89 -8.26 -12.15
C ILE A 55 16.79 -8.80 -13.09
N THR A 56 17.17 -9.18 -14.28
CA THR A 56 16.28 -9.75 -15.29
C THR A 56 16.30 -11.27 -15.29
N GLU A 57 17.40 -11.87 -14.82
CA GLU A 57 17.60 -13.31 -14.77
C GLU A 57 18.43 -13.67 -13.55
N VAL A 58 18.04 -14.69 -12.82
CA VAL A 58 18.93 -15.39 -11.90
C VAL A 58 19.77 -16.29 -12.79
N LYS A 59 21.09 -16.05 -12.82
CA LYS A 59 22.00 -17.05 -13.38
C LYS A 59 22.03 -18.25 -12.45
N LEU A 60 21.10 -19.14 -12.67
CA LEU A 60 20.99 -20.44 -12.03
C LEU A 60 22.09 -21.42 -12.49
N GLU A 61 23.10 -20.94 -13.21
CA GLU A 61 24.06 -21.76 -13.93
C GLU A 61 25.05 -22.51 -13.05
N ASP A 62 25.27 -22.10 -11.81
CA ASP A 62 26.19 -22.79 -10.92
C ASP A 62 25.46 -23.67 -9.89
N ALA A 63 24.94 -24.79 -10.38
CA ALA A 63 24.49 -25.93 -9.59
C ALA A 63 23.69 -25.53 -8.37
N LEU A 64 22.48 -25.34 -8.60
CA LEU A 64 21.40 -25.45 -7.65
C LEU A 64 21.61 -26.69 -6.79
N ASP A 65 22.13 -26.47 -5.61
CA ASP A 65 21.77 -27.35 -4.51
C ASP A 65 20.26 -27.13 -4.31
N ILE A 66 19.48 -27.95 -5.03
CA ILE A 66 18.00 -27.89 -5.04
C ILE A 66 17.51 -28.00 -3.59
N ASN A 67 18.21 -28.75 -2.75
CA ASN A 67 17.87 -28.92 -1.35
C ASN A 67 18.09 -27.59 -0.58
N LYS A 68 19.21 -26.91 -0.80
CA LYS A 68 19.48 -25.60 -0.20
C LYS A 68 18.47 -24.56 -0.67
N ALA A 69 18.19 -24.50 -1.97
CA ALA A 69 17.21 -23.59 -2.52
C ALA A 69 15.80 -23.82 -1.95
N SER A 70 15.34 -25.08 -1.84
CA SER A 70 14.04 -25.40 -1.28
C SER A 70 13.89 -24.99 0.19
N ILE A 71 14.97 -25.08 0.97
CA ILE A 71 14.96 -24.61 2.36
C ILE A 71 14.91 -23.07 2.41
N LEU A 72 15.60 -22.37 1.51
CA LEU A 72 15.70 -20.91 1.54
C LEU A 72 14.43 -20.21 1.03
N ILE A 73 13.63 -20.85 0.17
CA ILE A 73 12.42 -20.26 -0.43
C ILE A 73 11.47 -19.70 0.64
N ASP A 74 11.23 -20.42 1.71
CA ASP A 74 10.32 -20.02 2.78
C ASP A 74 11.00 -19.17 3.87
N ARG A 75 12.33 -18.99 3.79
CA ARG A 75 13.09 -18.22 4.78
C ARG A 75 13.18 -16.74 4.46
N ILE A 76 12.98 -16.35 3.20
CA ILE A 76 12.93 -14.94 2.80
C ILE A 76 11.49 -14.46 2.93
N GLN A 77 11.26 -13.56 3.89
CA GLN A 77 9.94 -13.03 4.20
C GLN A 77 9.92 -11.52 4.04
N PHE A 78 8.79 -11.00 3.56
CA PHE A 78 8.55 -9.57 3.33
C PHE A 78 7.50 -9.07 4.31
N LEU A 79 7.76 -7.93 4.94
CA LEU A 79 6.75 -7.25 5.76
C LEU A 79 5.69 -6.63 4.85
N LEU A 80 4.45 -7.03 5.02
CA LEU A 80 3.30 -6.37 4.42
C LEU A 80 2.38 -5.84 5.50
N ILE A 81 1.76 -4.72 5.19
CA ILE A 81 0.60 -4.21 5.91
C ILE A 81 -0.65 -4.40 5.06
N SER A 82 -1.77 -4.74 5.67
CA SER A 82 -3.07 -4.67 5.00
C SER A 82 -3.75 -3.35 5.36
N ARG A 83 -4.56 -2.84 4.45
CA ARG A 83 -5.50 -1.78 4.80
C ARG A 83 -6.55 -2.32 5.78
N LYS A 84 -7.14 -1.44 6.58
CA LYS A 84 -8.30 -1.79 7.40
C LYS A 84 -9.55 -1.96 6.53
N HIS A 85 -9.71 -1.09 5.54
CA HIS A 85 -10.82 -1.08 4.59
C HIS A 85 -10.30 -1.18 3.17
N SER A 86 -11.09 -1.81 2.29
CA SER A 86 -10.77 -1.86 0.87
C SER A 86 -10.76 -0.46 0.24
N LEU A 87 -9.94 -0.28 -0.78
CA LEU A 87 -9.93 0.96 -1.55
C LEU A 87 -11.29 1.23 -2.19
N GLY A 88 -11.98 0.18 -2.65
CA GLY A 88 -13.32 0.30 -3.21
C GLY A 88 -14.31 0.91 -2.22
N PHE A 89 -14.30 0.44 -0.97
CA PHE A 89 -15.16 0.99 0.09
C PHE A 89 -14.79 2.44 0.42
N ILE A 90 -13.50 2.75 0.57
CA ILE A 90 -13.04 4.11 0.86
C ILE A 90 -13.42 5.07 -0.26
N GLU A 91 -13.14 4.74 -1.53
CA GLU A 91 -13.47 5.58 -2.68
C GLU A 91 -14.99 5.78 -2.82
N PHE A 92 -15.77 4.73 -2.59
CA PHE A 92 -17.23 4.80 -2.56
C PHE A 92 -17.72 5.73 -1.45
N MET A 93 -17.28 5.52 -0.21
CA MET A 93 -17.68 6.36 0.93
C MET A 93 -17.26 7.82 0.77
N MET A 94 -16.14 8.08 0.09
CA MET A 94 -15.67 9.45 -0.23
C MET A 94 -16.40 10.08 -1.41
N GLY A 95 -17.37 9.39 -2.00
CA GLY A 95 -18.15 9.89 -3.14
C GLY A 95 -17.30 10.09 -4.41
N ARG A 96 -16.23 9.32 -4.58
CA ARG A 96 -15.30 9.43 -5.71
C ARG A 96 -15.77 8.61 -6.91
N TYR A 97 -17.03 8.74 -7.25
CA TYR A 97 -17.66 8.10 -8.40
C TYR A 97 -18.68 9.04 -9.04
N SER A 98 -19.09 8.73 -10.26
CA SER A 98 -20.16 9.42 -10.96
C SER A 98 -21.32 8.48 -11.17
N LEU A 99 -22.53 8.93 -10.92
CA LEU A 99 -23.78 8.19 -11.22
C LEU A 99 -23.99 8.01 -12.74
N MET A 100 -23.27 8.75 -13.57
CA MET A 100 -23.25 8.58 -15.03
C MET A 100 -22.24 7.52 -15.49
N ASN A 101 -21.40 6.99 -14.60
CA ASN A 101 -20.41 5.96 -14.89
C ASN A 101 -20.63 4.73 -14.02
N MET A 102 -21.62 3.93 -14.43
CA MET A 102 -22.03 2.73 -13.69
C MET A 102 -20.95 1.65 -13.69
N ASP A 103 -20.11 1.59 -14.72
CA ASP A 103 -19.00 0.64 -14.80
C ASP A 103 -17.98 0.90 -13.71
N HIS A 104 -17.61 2.17 -13.51
CA HIS A 104 -16.69 2.56 -12.42
C HIS A 104 -17.30 2.31 -11.05
N LEU A 105 -18.58 2.63 -10.85
CA LEU A 105 -19.27 2.36 -9.59
C LEU A 105 -19.33 0.84 -9.30
N SER A 106 -19.70 0.04 -10.29
CA SER A 106 -19.71 -1.42 -10.20
C SER A 106 -18.32 -1.98 -9.91
N PHE A 107 -17.28 -1.39 -10.52
CA PHE A 107 -15.89 -1.75 -10.24
C PHE A 107 -15.53 -1.47 -8.76
N LEU A 108 -15.87 -0.31 -8.21
CA LEU A 108 -15.61 0.00 -6.79
C LEU A 108 -16.30 -1.00 -5.86
N ILE A 109 -17.58 -1.32 -6.12
CA ILE A 109 -18.33 -2.29 -5.32
C ILE A 109 -17.66 -3.68 -5.37
N ARG A 110 -17.19 -4.12 -6.54
CA ARG A 110 -16.48 -5.41 -6.69
C ARG A 110 -15.14 -5.46 -5.97
N GLN A 111 -14.54 -4.32 -5.64
CA GLN A 111 -13.31 -4.24 -4.85
C GLN A 111 -13.57 -4.35 -3.34
N MET A 112 -14.81 -4.19 -2.91
CA MET A 112 -15.21 -4.23 -1.50
C MET A 112 -15.14 -5.65 -0.92
N LEU A 113 -15.04 -5.70 0.41
CA LEU A 113 -15.11 -6.95 1.15
C LEU A 113 -16.58 -7.36 1.38
N PRO A 114 -16.86 -8.67 1.60
CA PRO A 114 -18.20 -9.13 1.96
C PRO A 114 -18.79 -8.41 3.17
N THR A 115 -17.93 -8.15 4.17
CA THR A 115 -18.30 -7.44 5.40
C THR A 115 -18.65 -5.97 5.17
N GLU A 116 -17.96 -5.31 4.22
CA GLU A 116 -18.22 -3.93 3.85
C GLU A 116 -19.52 -3.79 3.07
N ILE A 117 -19.78 -4.70 2.14
CA ILE A 117 -21.05 -4.77 1.40
C ILE A 117 -22.22 -5.03 2.36
N LYS A 118 -22.05 -5.96 3.30
CA LYS A 118 -23.04 -6.22 4.33
C LYS A 118 -23.29 -4.96 5.18
N ASN A 119 -22.25 -4.27 5.60
CA ASN A 119 -22.35 -3.04 6.37
C ASN A 119 -23.11 -1.94 5.62
N ILE A 120 -22.86 -1.78 4.31
CA ILE A 120 -23.64 -0.84 3.47
C ILE A 120 -25.11 -1.24 3.44
N ARG A 121 -25.46 -2.52 3.21
CA ARG A 121 -26.85 -3.01 3.19
C ARG A 121 -27.55 -2.76 4.52
N ASP A 122 -26.93 -3.11 5.62
CA ASP A 122 -27.48 -2.95 6.97
C ASP A 122 -27.70 -1.48 7.34
N ASN A 123 -27.06 -0.55 6.65
CA ASN A 123 -27.08 0.90 6.91
C ASN A 123 -27.39 1.74 5.65
N ILE A 124 -28.13 1.18 4.70
CA ILE A 124 -28.39 1.83 3.40
C ILE A 124 -29.09 3.20 3.53
N ASN A 125 -29.85 3.41 4.59
CA ASN A 125 -30.52 4.68 4.92
C ASN A 125 -29.80 5.48 6.01
N ASN A 126 -28.59 5.09 6.40
CA ASN A 126 -27.84 5.72 7.50
C ASN A 126 -26.38 5.97 7.13
N PHE A 127 -26.16 6.92 6.22
CA PHE A 127 -24.81 7.33 5.80
C PHE A 127 -23.93 7.76 6.97
N ASP A 128 -24.50 8.45 7.95
CA ASP A 128 -23.75 8.99 9.10
C ASP A 128 -23.11 7.87 9.93
N LYS A 129 -23.80 6.74 10.07
CA LYS A 129 -23.25 5.56 10.76
C LYS A 129 -22.14 4.90 9.96
N LEU A 130 -22.28 4.79 8.64
CA LEU A 130 -21.22 4.29 7.76
C LEU A 130 -19.98 5.20 7.80
N TRP A 131 -20.21 6.51 7.68
CA TRP A 131 -19.13 7.50 7.72
C TRP A 131 -18.38 7.53 9.05
N SER A 132 -19.13 7.55 10.17
CA SER A 132 -18.53 7.53 11.51
C SER A 132 -17.79 6.22 11.80
N GLY A 133 -18.29 5.08 11.30
CA GLY A 133 -17.59 3.80 11.38
C GLY A 133 -16.25 3.78 10.64
N LEU A 134 -16.18 4.50 9.52
CA LEU A 134 -14.95 4.59 8.71
C LEU A 134 -13.92 5.53 9.32
N TRP A 135 -14.33 6.71 9.77
CA TRP A 135 -13.42 7.80 10.18
C TRP A 135 -13.31 8.01 11.69
N GLY A 136 -14.23 7.44 12.48
CA GLY A 136 -14.26 7.60 13.92
C GLY A 136 -14.22 9.08 14.33
N LYS A 137 -13.31 9.43 15.23
CA LYS A 137 -13.13 10.82 15.72
C LYS A 137 -12.52 11.75 14.68
N HIS A 138 -11.93 11.22 13.60
CA HIS A 138 -11.25 12.00 12.56
C HIS A 138 -12.18 12.52 11.45
N HIS A 139 -13.49 12.30 11.56
CA HIS A 139 -14.46 12.75 10.56
C HIS A 139 -14.37 14.26 10.26
N ALA A 140 -13.93 15.08 11.22
CA ALA A 140 -13.76 16.54 11.04
C ALA A 140 -12.73 16.91 9.96
N ARG A 141 -11.71 16.04 9.71
CA ARG A 141 -10.73 16.24 8.63
C ARG A 141 -11.36 16.21 7.23
N TYR A 142 -12.50 15.55 7.09
CA TYR A 142 -13.17 15.27 5.81
C TYR A 142 -14.53 15.95 5.70
N ASN A 143 -14.75 17.07 6.41
CA ASN A 143 -16.05 17.75 6.41
C ASN A 143 -16.51 18.20 5.02
N ASN A 144 -15.58 18.64 4.16
CA ASN A 144 -15.94 19.04 2.80
C ASN A 144 -16.39 17.84 1.96
N GLU A 145 -15.68 16.72 2.09
CA GLU A 145 -16.03 15.46 1.43
C GLU A 145 -17.30 14.87 1.97
N TYR A 146 -17.53 14.95 3.28
CA TYR A 146 -18.71 14.39 3.94
C TYR A 146 -20.02 14.86 3.30
N HIS A 147 -20.23 16.16 3.16
CA HIS A 147 -21.47 16.71 2.62
C HIS A 147 -21.72 16.29 1.17
N ASN A 148 -20.67 16.30 0.36
CA ASN A 148 -20.77 15.88 -1.03
C ASN A 148 -21.04 14.37 -1.15
N SER A 149 -20.35 13.57 -0.37
CA SER A 149 -20.50 12.11 -0.33
C SER A 149 -21.87 11.70 0.16
N LYS A 150 -22.36 12.34 1.23
CA LYS A 150 -23.69 12.10 1.77
C LYS A 150 -24.78 12.39 0.73
N LYS A 151 -24.71 13.56 0.09
CA LYS A 151 -25.64 13.94 -0.98
C LYS A 151 -25.64 12.93 -2.15
N LEU A 152 -24.46 12.44 -2.53
CA LEU A 152 -24.32 11.48 -3.61
C LEU A 152 -24.86 10.11 -3.21
N PHE A 153 -24.60 9.69 -1.96
CA PHE A 153 -25.11 8.45 -1.39
C PHE A 153 -26.64 8.47 -1.27
N GLU A 154 -27.22 9.57 -0.80
CA GLU A 154 -28.70 9.75 -0.74
C GLU A 154 -29.30 9.71 -2.14
N LYS A 155 -28.64 10.34 -3.13
CA LYS A 155 -29.12 10.37 -4.52
C LYS A 155 -29.15 8.99 -5.16
N ILE A 156 -28.13 8.13 -4.92
CA ILE A 156 -28.13 6.77 -5.49
C ILE A 156 -29.16 5.85 -4.85
N ASN A 157 -29.66 6.21 -3.67
CA ASN A 157 -30.72 5.47 -2.98
C ASN A 157 -32.13 5.99 -3.31
N ASP A 158 -32.27 7.14 -3.97
CA ASP A 158 -33.56 7.69 -4.36
C ASP A 158 -33.96 7.21 -5.76
N VAL A 159 -34.93 6.30 -5.81
CA VAL A 159 -35.50 5.73 -7.04
C VAL A 159 -36.02 6.77 -8.05
N ARG A 160 -36.27 8.02 -7.59
CA ARG A 160 -36.69 9.13 -8.48
C ARG A 160 -35.48 9.84 -9.10
N SER A 161 -34.32 9.61 -8.58
CA SER A 161 -33.08 10.31 -8.97
C SER A 161 -32.18 9.47 -9.87
N VAL A 162 -32.35 8.15 -9.87
CA VAL A 162 -31.51 7.22 -10.64
C VAL A 162 -32.33 6.02 -11.15
N ASP A 163 -31.99 5.52 -12.33
CA ASP A 163 -32.63 4.32 -12.89
C ASP A 163 -32.16 3.03 -12.17
N ILE A 164 -30.96 3.05 -11.61
CA ILE A 164 -30.32 1.92 -10.92
C ILE A 164 -29.92 2.37 -9.53
N THR A 165 -30.60 1.83 -8.52
CA THR A 165 -30.32 2.15 -7.11
C THR A 165 -29.13 1.37 -6.57
N LEU A 166 -28.57 1.83 -5.43
CA LEU A 166 -27.50 1.11 -4.74
C LEU A 166 -27.95 -0.30 -4.33
N GLU A 167 -29.16 -0.47 -3.85
CA GLU A 167 -29.72 -1.77 -3.48
C GLU A 167 -29.70 -2.74 -4.69
N PHE A 168 -30.19 -2.27 -5.84
CA PHE A 168 -30.17 -3.06 -7.08
C PHE A 168 -28.73 -3.44 -7.48
N LEU A 169 -27.77 -2.49 -7.37
CA LEU A 169 -26.35 -2.77 -7.66
C LEU A 169 -25.78 -3.84 -6.75
N LEU A 170 -26.05 -3.73 -5.44
CA LEU A 170 -25.55 -4.69 -4.47
C LEU A 170 -26.13 -6.09 -4.68
N ASP A 171 -27.37 -6.20 -5.17
CA ASP A 171 -28.06 -7.46 -5.37
C ASP A 171 -27.70 -8.15 -6.70
N ASN A 172 -27.51 -7.37 -7.76
CA ASN A 172 -27.43 -7.92 -9.11
C ASN A 172 -26.03 -7.85 -9.73
N ILE A 173 -25.21 -6.89 -9.34
CA ILE A 173 -23.88 -6.70 -9.93
C ILE A 173 -22.79 -7.43 -9.19
N VAL A 174 -23.00 -7.67 -7.89
CA VAL A 174 -22.00 -8.31 -7.03
C VAL A 174 -22.61 -9.52 -6.31
N PRO A 175 -22.91 -10.61 -7.02
CA PRO A 175 -23.43 -11.82 -6.38
C PRO A 175 -22.40 -12.41 -5.39
N SER A 176 -21.10 -12.16 -5.60
CA SER A 176 -20.03 -12.56 -4.69
C SER A 176 -18.88 -11.56 -4.76
N PRO A 177 -18.43 -10.98 -3.64
CA PRO A 177 -17.23 -10.18 -3.61
C PRO A 177 -16.04 -10.97 -4.13
N ILE A 178 -15.23 -10.35 -4.97
CA ILE A 178 -14.07 -11.00 -5.59
C ILE A 178 -12.97 -11.25 -4.56
N TYR A 179 -12.86 -10.37 -3.55
CA TYR A 179 -11.78 -10.39 -2.59
C TYR A 179 -12.28 -10.64 -1.17
N LYS A 180 -11.55 -11.47 -0.43
CA LYS A 180 -11.81 -11.78 0.99
C LYS A 180 -11.04 -10.87 1.93
N ASN A 181 -9.95 -10.28 1.46
CA ASN A 181 -9.05 -9.43 2.23
C ASN A 181 -8.90 -8.05 1.57
N PRO A 182 -8.60 -7.00 2.36
CA PRO A 182 -8.27 -5.68 1.80
C PRO A 182 -6.95 -5.72 1.03
N GLU A 183 -6.55 -4.58 0.49
CA GLU A 183 -5.28 -4.46 -0.22
C GLU A 183 -4.10 -4.57 0.75
N TYR A 184 -3.10 -5.37 0.33
CA TYR A 184 -1.80 -5.48 0.98
C TYR A 184 -0.75 -4.66 0.24
N GLY A 185 0.21 -4.12 0.99
CA GLY A 185 1.33 -3.38 0.44
C GLY A 185 2.44 -3.14 1.45
N PHE A 186 3.46 -2.41 1.03
CA PHE A 186 4.54 -2.00 1.90
C PHE A 186 4.17 -0.70 2.64
N PRO A 187 4.67 -0.51 3.88
CA PRO A 187 4.51 0.74 4.61
C PRO A 187 5.03 1.94 3.81
N LYS A 188 4.21 2.97 3.64
CA LYS A 188 4.56 4.16 2.85
C LYS A 188 3.56 5.28 3.03
N GLY A 189 4.02 6.50 2.90
CA GLY A 189 3.13 7.65 2.86
C GLY A 189 3.73 8.87 2.18
N ARG A 190 3.07 10.01 2.35
CA ARG A 190 3.44 11.27 1.70
C ARG A 190 4.29 12.13 2.61
N LYS A 191 5.17 12.88 1.99
CA LYS A 191 6.00 13.84 2.73
C LYS A 191 5.17 14.91 3.44
N ASN A 192 5.57 15.19 4.66
CA ASN A 192 5.21 16.39 5.36
C ASN A 192 5.96 17.61 4.79
N LYS A 193 5.54 18.80 5.17
CA LYS A 193 6.19 20.03 4.70
C LYS A 193 7.63 20.11 5.18
N GLY A 194 8.57 20.18 4.23
CA GLY A 194 10.00 20.28 4.51
C GLY A 194 10.69 18.96 4.83
N GLU A 195 9.98 17.83 4.76
CA GLU A 195 10.51 16.49 5.01
C GLU A 195 11.25 15.96 3.79
N ARG A 196 12.36 15.27 3.99
CA ARG A 196 13.08 14.56 2.93
C ARG A 196 12.45 13.19 2.68
N GLY A 197 12.66 12.64 1.46
CA GLY A 197 12.06 11.37 1.07
C GLY A 197 12.41 10.21 2.02
N LYS A 198 13.68 10.09 2.44
CA LYS A 198 14.12 9.05 3.37
C LYS A 198 13.54 9.22 4.77
N GLU A 199 13.47 10.47 5.27
CA GLU A 199 12.85 10.80 6.56
C GLU A 199 11.36 10.41 6.55
N CYS A 200 10.66 10.74 5.45
CA CYS A 200 9.28 10.33 5.23
C CYS A 200 9.13 8.79 5.24
N ALA A 201 9.99 8.09 4.51
CA ALA A 201 9.93 6.63 4.45
C ALA A 201 10.10 5.98 5.84
N ILE A 202 11.04 6.50 6.66
CA ILE A 202 11.27 6.02 8.03
C ILE A 202 10.05 6.31 8.91
N ARG A 203 9.55 7.55 8.90
CA ARG A 203 8.39 7.94 9.71
C ARG A 203 7.15 7.09 9.36
N GLU A 204 6.81 6.98 8.08
CA GLU A 204 5.66 6.19 7.63
C GLU A 204 5.82 4.70 7.96
N PHE A 205 7.04 4.18 7.83
CA PHE A 205 7.35 2.81 8.23
C PHE A 205 7.08 2.58 9.72
N GLN A 206 7.57 3.46 10.60
CA GLN A 206 7.33 3.36 12.04
C GLN A 206 5.84 3.53 12.37
N GLU A 207 5.18 4.52 11.76
CA GLU A 207 3.75 4.79 11.97
C GLU A 207 2.85 3.63 11.53
N GLU A 208 3.13 3.00 10.38
CA GLU A 208 2.28 1.96 9.82
C GLU A 208 2.63 0.55 10.32
N SER A 209 3.93 0.24 10.54
CA SER A 209 4.36 -1.11 10.96
C SER A 209 4.49 -1.27 12.47
N GLY A 210 4.79 -0.18 13.20
CA GLY A 210 5.10 -0.20 14.63
C GLY A 210 6.51 -0.67 14.99
N PHE A 211 7.36 -0.99 14.00
CA PHE A 211 8.79 -1.20 14.22
C PHE A 211 9.51 0.13 14.39
N ASP A 212 10.60 0.13 15.16
CA ASP A 212 11.49 1.27 15.32
C ASP A 212 12.61 1.22 14.28
N ILE A 213 13.29 2.37 14.07
CA ILE A 213 14.40 2.43 13.12
C ILE A 213 15.59 1.57 13.57
N GLU A 214 15.75 1.37 14.87
CA GLU A 214 16.78 0.53 15.49
C GLU A 214 16.55 -0.96 15.24
N ASP A 215 15.32 -1.36 14.90
CA ASP A 215 14.98 -2.73 14.59
C ASP A 215 15.45 -3.15 13.18
N ILE A 216 15.79 -2.18 12.33
CA ILE A 216 16.07 -2.41 10.92
C ILE A 216 17.40 -1.81 10.47
N LYS A 217 18.03 -2.43 9.48
CA LYS A 217 19.18 -1.90 8.77
C LYS A 217 18.76 -1.50 7.35
N ILE A 218 18.76 -0.20 7.06
CA ILE A 218 18.53 0.28 5.68
C ILE A 218 19.77 -0.05 4.84
N ILE A 219 19.57 -0.66 3.67
CA ILE A 219 20.61 -1.08 2.77
C ILE A 219 20.93 0.06 1.79
N GLU A 220 21.92 0.88 2.13
CA GLU A 220 22.30 2.07 1.37
C GLU A 220 22.94 1.76 0.01
N GLU A 221 23.46 0.54 -0.15
CA GLU A 221 24.11 0.05 -1.38
C GLU A 221 23.09 -0.21 -2.49
N VAL A 222 21.81 -0.41 -2.14
CA VAL A 222 20.73 -0.64 -3.11
C VAL A 222 20.05 0.67 -3.41
N GLU A 223 19.94 1.03 -4.71
CA GLU A 223 19.21 2.22 -5.13
C GLU A 223 17.73 2.11 -4.76
N PRO A 224 17.06 3.24 -4.41
CA PRO A 224 15.64 3.22 -4.10
C PRO A 224 14.81 2.61 -5.22
N ILE A 225 13.88 1.74 -4.84
CA ILE A 225 13.04 0.96 -5.73
C ILE A 225 11.80 1.78 -6.09
N ILE A 226 11.51 1.90 -7.38
CA ILE A 226 10.42 2.74 -7.88
C ILE A 226 9.28 1.86 -8.40
N GLU A 227 8.09 2.08 -7.86
CA GLU A 227 6.82 1.53 -8.36
C GLU A 227 6.01 2.67 -8.99
N ASN A 228 5.74 2.60 -10.29
CA ASN A 228 4.85 3.53 -10.98
C ASN A 228 3.52 2.84 -11.28
N LEU A 229 2.42 3.50 -10.97
CA LEU A 229 1.09 2.98 -11.25
C LEU A 229 0.10 4.09 -11.58
N THR A 230 -0.96 3.74 -12.29
CA THR A 230 -2.12 4.61 -12.49
C THR A 230 -3.26 4.05 -11.65
N GLY A 231 -3.81 4.88 -10.76
CA GLY A 231 -4.96 4.52 -9.96
C GLY A 231 -6.23 4.40 -10.81
N THR A 232 -7.26 3.78 -10.26
CA THR A 232 -8.58 3.66 -10.88
C THR A 232 -9.25 5.00 -11.15
N ASN A 233 -8.81 6.03 -10.44
CA ASN A 233 -9.21 7.43 -10.62
C ASN A 233 -8.42 8.16 -11.73
N GLY A 234 -7.59 7.46 -12.50
CA GLY A 234 -6.74 8.02 -13.56
C GLY A 234 -5.52 8.81 -13.05
N ILE A 235 -5.32 8.92 -11.73
CA ILE A 235 -4.18 9.63 -11.15
C ILE A 235 -2.94 8.75 -11.23
N ARG A 236 -1.84 9.36 -11.67
CA ARG A 236 -0.53 8.71 -11.68
C ARG A 236 0.10 8.77 -10.30
N TYR A 237 0.55 7.63 -9.80
CA TYR A 237 1.24 7.48 -8.52
C TYR A 237 2.66 6.98 -8.76
N ARG A 238 3.57 7.38 -7.85
CA ARG A 238 4.94 6.90 -7.76
C ARG A 238 5.22 6.54 -6.31
N HIS A 239 5.58 5.31 -6.07
CA HIS A 239 6.08 4.90 -4.76
C HIS A 239 7.58 4.66 -4.84
N ILE A 240 8.33 5.20 -3.90
CA ILE A 240 9.78 5.09 -3.79
C ILE A 240 10.06 4.36 -2.48
N TYR A 241 10.70 3.20 -2.57
CA TYR A 241 10.98 2.36 -1.43
C TYR A 241 12.48 2.23 -1.19
N TYR A 242 12.88 2.34 0.07
CA TYR A 242 14.19 1.94 0.54
C TYR A 242 14.15 0.49 0.99
N LEU A 243 15.19 -0.28 0.65
CA LEU A 243 15.32 -1.67 1.10
C LEU A 243 15.88 -1.68 2.52
N ALA A 244 15.34 -2.52 3.38
CA ALA A 244 15.86 -2.75 4.72
C ALA A 244 15.79 -4.23 5.11
N GLU A 245 16.66 -4.62 6.04
CA GLU A 245 16.70 -5.94 6.66
C GLU A 245 16.36 -5.82 8.15
N LEU A 246 15.59 -6.78 8.66
CA LEU A 246 15.32 -6.89 10.09
C LEU A 246 16.57 -7.35 10.80
N VAL A 247 17.00 -6.59 11.83
CA VAL A 247 18.22 -6.88 12.61
C VAL A 247 17.95 -7.09 14.10
N SER A 248 16.70 -7.02 14.52
CA SER A 248 16.27 -7.31 15.89
C SER A 248 15.45 -8.59 15.95
N ASP A 249 15.39 -9.19 17.14
CA ASP A 249 14.51 -10.33 17.44
C ASP A 249 13.10 -9.89 17.85
N LYS A 250 12.75 -8.63 17.59
CA LYS A 250 11.46 -8.05 17.95
C LYS A 250 10.34 -8.78 17.20
N GLU A 251 9.35 -9.23 17.94
CA GLU A 251 8.11 -9.72 17.38
C GLU A 251 7.34 -8.59 16.69
N ILE A 252 6.38 -8.98 15.83
CA ILE A 252 5.54 -8.02 15.15
C ILE A 252 4.82 -7.14 16.19
N PRO A 253 5.00 -5.82 16.13
CA PRO A 253 4.37 -4.93 17.08
C PRO A 253 2.85 -4.98 17.01
N LEU A 254 2.20 -4.90 18.16
CA LEU A 254 0.75 -4.76 18.20
C LEU A 254 0.34 -3.38 17.63
N ILE A 255 -0.76 -3.34 16.90
CA ILE A 255 -1.40 -2.09 16.45
C ILE A 255 -1.86 -1.30 17.69
N LYS A 256 -1.24 -0.15 17.96
CA LYS A 256 -1.46 0.61 19.21
C LYS A 256 -1.87 2.06 19.00
N THR A 257 -1.42 2.69 17.91
CA THR A 257 -1.69 4.11 17.69
C THR A 257 -3.08 4.33 17.08
N GLU A 258 -3.69 5.48 17.33
CA GLU A 258 -4.97 5.84 16.68
C GLU A 258 -4.85 5.78 15.15
N HIS A 259 -3.74 6.24 14.58
CA HIS A 259 -3.48 6.20 13.14
C HIS A 259 -3.53 4.76 12.63
N GLN A 260 -2.79 3.85 13.25
CA GLN A 260 -2.79 2.44 12.89
C GLN A 260 -4.20 1.82 12.99
N ILE A 261 -4.94 2.11 14.08
CA ILE A 261 -6.28 1.56 14.32
C ILE A 261 -7.26 1.90 13.19
N TYR A 262 -7.13 3.06 12.56
CA TYR A 262 -8.06 3.50 11.50
C TYR A 262 -7.60 3.14 10.08
N GLU A 263 -6.31 3.00 9.85
CA GLU A 263 -5.76 2.79 8.51
C GLU A 263 -5.25 1.37 8.27
N ILE A 264 -4.71 0.71 9.32
CA ILE A 264 -4.04 -0.59 9.21
C ILE A 264 -4.95 -1.70 9.72
N GLY A 265 -5.12 -2.73 8.91
CA GLY A 265 -5.86 -3.95 9.27
C GLY A 265 -4.97 -4.98 9.93
N SER A 266 -3.79 -5.21 9.38
CA SER A 266 -2.79 -6.14 9.90
C SER A 266 -1.38 -5.77 9.46
N VAL A 267 -0.40 -6.20 10.24
CA VAL A 267 1.03 -6.16 9.93
C VAL A 267 1.55 -7.57 10.09
N ASN A 268 2.23 -8.13 9.09
CA ASN A 268 2.82 -9.45 9.20
C ASN A 268 3.94 -9.66 8.19
N PHE A 269 4.81 -10.65 8.46
CA PHE A 269 5.77 -11.17 7.51
C PHE A 269 5.16 -12.30 6.70
N TYR A 270 5.43 -12.29 5.41
CA TYR A 270 4.91 -13.26 4.47
C TYR A 270 6.04 -13.83 3.62
N THR A 271 6.01 -15.14 3.35
CA THR A 271 6.89 -15.78 2.38
C THR A 271 6.69 -15.17 0.99
N PHE A 272 7.59 -15.47 0.06
CA PHE A 272 7.44 -15.04 -1.32
C PHE A 272 6.07 -15.47 -1.91
N ASN A 273 5.70 -16.73 -1.72
CA ASN A 273 4.45 -17.27 -2.25
C ASN A 273 3.22 -16.58 -1.62
N ASP A 274 3.21 -16.44 -0.29
CA ASP A 274 2.12 -15.75 0.41
C ASP A 274 2.01 -14.29 -0.02
N THR A 275 3.13 -13.60 -0.19
CA THR A 275 3.18 -12.21 -0.67
C THR A 275 2.56 -12.09 -2.05
N GLN A 276 2.87 -13.02 -2.97
CA GLN A 276 2.28 -13.05 -4.30
C GLN A 276 0.76 -13.29 -4.29
N HIS A 277 0.25 -14.02 -3.29
CA HIS A 277 -1.20 -14.24 -3.13
C HIS A 277 -1.91 -13.07 -2.45
N HIS A 278 -1.29 -12.42 -1.47
CA HIS A 278 -1.88 -11.30 -0.74
C HIS A 278 -1.95 -10.01 -1.56
N ILE A 279 -0.93 -9.74 -2.38
CA ILE A 279 -0.92 -8.58 -3.27
C ILE A 279 -1.96 -8.79 -4.38
N ARG A 280 -2.88 -7.82 -4.53
CA ARG A 280 -3.94 -7.86 -5.55
C ARG A 280 -3.35 -8.10 -6.95
N PRO A 281 -4.01 -8.90 -7.81
CA PRO A 281 -3.48 -9.26 -9.14
C PRO A 281 -3.14 -8.07 -10.04
N TYR A 282 -3.86 -6.98 -9.90
CA TYR A 282 -3.65 -5.78 -10.72
C TYR A 282 -2.44 -4.93 -10.28
N HIS A 283 -1.84 -5.20 -9.13
CA HIS A 283 -0.59 -4.56 -8.68
C HIS A 283 0.65 -5.28 -9.25
N ILE A 284 0.71 -5.38 -10.57
CA ILE A 284 1.76 -6.13 -11.30
C ILE A 284 3.16 -5.62 -10.93
N GLU A 285 3.37 -4.29 -10.92
CA GLU A 285 4.68 -3.72 -10.58
C GLU A 285 5.14 -4.08 -9.16
N LYS A 286 4.23 -4.09 -8.20
CA LYS A 286 4.54 -4.49 -6.82
C LYS A 286 4.94 -5.96 -6.75
N LYS A 287 4.23 -6.84 -7.46
CA LYS A 287 4.57 -8.26 -7.56
C LYS A 287 5.94 -8.47 -8.21
N ASN A 288 6.25 -7.72 -9.28
CA ASN A 288 7.54 -7.75 -9.93
C ASN A 288 8.68 -7.30 -9.00
N ILE A 289 8.44 -6.26 -8.17
CA ILE A 289 9.40 -5.82 -7.17
C ILE A 289 9.70 -6.93 -6.17
N VAL A 290 8.67 -7.59 -5.63
CA VAL A 290 8.84 -8.73 -4.72
C VAL A 290 9.63 -9.86 -5.38
N THR A 291 9.32 -10.19 -6.63
CA THR A 291 10.01 -11.23 -7.38
C THR A 291 11.50 -10.92 -7.56
N LYS A 292 11.84 -9.68 -7.93
CA LYS A 292 13.23 -9.24 -8.08
C LYS A 292 14.00 -9.27 -6.76
N LEU A 293 13.38 -8.80 -5.69
CA LEU A 293 14.00 -8.85 -4.35
C LEU A 293 14.18 -10.28 -3.87
N PHE A 294 13.20 -11.14 -4.10
CA PHE A 294 13.31 -12.55 -3.75
C PHE A 294 14.50 -13.20 -4.45
N PHE A 295 14.66 -13.03 -5.76
CA PHE A 295 15.80 -13.58 -6.50
C PHE A 295 17.12 -12.95 -6.09
N TYR A 296 17.14 -11.64 -5.85
CA TYR A 296 18.31 -10.96 -5.33
C TYR A 296 18.83 -11.60 -4.03
N TYR A 297 17.94 -11.83 -3.07
CA TYR A 297 18.31 -12.45 -1.80
C TYR A 297 18.60 -13.94 -1.94
N MET A 298 17.90 -14.67 -2.80
CA MET A 298 18.22 -16.05 -3.10
C MET A 298 19.67 -16.19 -3.60
N GLU A 299 20.11 -15.36 -4.55
CA GLU A 299 21.46 -15.34 -5.04
C GLU A 299 22.47 -15.06 -3.92
N LYS A 300 22.23 -14.03 -3.11
CA LYS A 300 23.11 -13.70 -1.97
C LYS A 300 23.21 -14.84 -0.97
N LEU A 301 22.08 -15.44 -0.58
CA LEU A 301 22.05 -16.55 0.40
C LEU A 301 22.68 -17.84 -0.13
N MET A 302 22.52 -18.14 -1.42
CA MET A 302 23.13 -19.30 -2.05
C MET A 302 24.67 -19.18 -2.08
N ASN A 303 25.20 -17.96 -2.13
CA ASN A 303 26.64 -17.68 -2.14
C ASN A 303 27.24 -17.55 -0.72
N LEU A 304 26.43 -17.40 0.32
CA LEU A 304 26.91 -17.45 1.70
C LEU A 304 27.53 -18.84 1.99
N GLY A 305 28.81 -18.86 2.35
CA GLY A 305 29.56 -20.09 2.65
C GLY A 305 30.40 -20.64 1.48
N LYS A 306 30.44 -19.94 0.33
CA LYS A 306 31.38 -20.25 -0.77
C LYS A 306 32.69 -19.45 -0.68
N THR A 307 32.87 -18.58 0.35
CA THR A 307 34.09 -17.77 0.59
C THR A 307 34.88 -18.33 1.72
#